data_4c3e38de58920a2e13124589abc02b5b
#
_entry.id   4c3e38de58920a2e13124589abc02b5b
#
_cell.length_a   1.000
_cell.length_b   1.000
_cell.length_c   1.000
_cell.angle_alpha   90.00
_cell.angle_beta   90.00
_cell.angle_gamma   90.00
#
_symmetry.space_group_name_H-M   'P 1'
#
loop_
_entity.id
_entity.type
_entity.pdbx_description
1 polymer ?
#
loop_
_entity_poly.entity_id
_entity_poly.type
_entity_poly.pdbx_seq_one_letter_code
_entity_poly.pdbx_strand_id
1 'polypeptide(L)'
;MGMTVDITTGTHAKGYPSNVLAQRSGEHIYSVRLSSNADNGNLVAVGDWSDWDVFAEAAVTTFEGKIVAKNPDGTWLVLVTNPGDAGFVYTKPLGAYPEASLRQEKVFYNKAGDVARVYGLHKHDRISVSDAGFTGTPAVGASITSVAAKKMVIASAQSGQGGN
;
A
#
# COMPACT_ATOMS: atom_id res chain seq x y z
N MET A 1 -19.94 7.97 -0.74
CA MET A 1 -18.61 7.43 -0.51
C MET A 1 -18.19 7.76 0.90
N GLY A 2 -17.95 6.76 1.66
CA GLY A 2 -17.62 6.94 3.07
C GLY A 2 -16.20 6.57 3.39
N MET A 3 -15.64 7.22 4.38
CA MET A 3 -14.40 6.80 4.99
C MET A 3 -14.76 5.87 6.15
N THR A 4 -14.13 4.72 6.20
CA THR A 4 -14.39 3.74 7.25
C THR A 4 -13.22 3.67 8.21
N VAL A 5 -13.53 3.68 9.49
CA VAL A 5 -12.54 3.60 10.55
C VAL A 5 -12.91 2.44 11.47
N ASP A 6 -11.95 1.55 11.68
CA ASP A 6 -12.13 0.43 12.59
C ASP A 6 -11.43 0.75 13.91
N ILE A 7 -12.21 0.98 14.92
CA ILE A 7 -11.68 1.31 16.24
C ILE A 7 -11.63 0.10 17.17
N THR A 8 -12.08 -1.05 16.70
CA THR A 8 -12.22 -2.21 17.58
C THR A 8 -11.16 -3.27 17.40
N THR A 9 -10.72 -3.47 16.20
CA THR A 9 -9.94 -4.66 15.89
C THR A 9 -8.51 -4.39 15.54
N GLY A 10 -8.09 -3.21 15.60
CA GLY A 10 -6.82 -3.31 15.45
C GLY A 10 -5.96 -2.44 14.65
N THR A 11 -4.88 -3.00 14.23
CA THR A 11 -3.84 -2.27 13.56
C THR A 11 -3.95 -2.46 12.07
N HIS A 12 -4.32 -1.40 11.39
CA HIS A 12 -4.28 -1.34 9.94
C HIS A 12 -2.96 -0.73 9.49
N ALA A 13 -2.57 -1.02 8.27
CA ALA A 13 -1.34 -0.46 7.72
C ALA A 13 -1.48 1.04 7.49
N LYS A 14 -0.38 1.74 7.64
CA LYS A 14 -0.21 3.13 7.22
C LYS A 14 0.72 3.16 6.02
N GLY A 15 0.45 4.03 5.08
CA GLY A 15 1.33 4.17 3.93
C GLY A 15 1.33 5.59 3.40
N TYR A 16 2.46 6.01 2.86
CA TYR A 16 2.62 7.36 2.34
C TYR A 16 3.33 7.30 0.98
N PRO A 17 2.73 7.92 -0.06
CA PRO A 17 3.33 7.94 -1.39
C PRO A 17 4.24 9.16 -1.58
N SER A 18 5.06 9.48 -0.61
CA SER A 18 5.79 10.75 -0.58
C SER A 18 6.82 10.93 -1.68
N ASN A 19 7.28 9.85 -2.28
CA ASN A 19 8.27 9.90 -3.35
C ASN A 19 7.83 9.09 -4.57
N VAL A 20 6.55 9.15 -4.88
CA VAL A 20 5.97 8.47 -6.03
C VAL A 20 5.82 9.46 -7.18
N LEU A 21 6.29 9.07 -8.37
CA LEU A 21 6.24 9.93 -9.54
C LEU A 21 4.80 10.37 -9.87
N ALA A 22 3.84 9.47 -9.76
CA ALA A 22 2.44 9.78 -10.02
C ALA A 22 1.93 10.93 -9.13
N GLN A 23 2.30 10.94 -7.87
CA GLN A 23 1.93 12.03 -6.98
C GLN A 23 2.57 13.35 -7.38
N ARG A 24 3.80 13.30 -7.80
CA ARG A 24 4.54 14.52 -8.17
C ARG A 24 4.07 15.11 -9.49
N SER A 25 3.77 14.26 -10.45
CA SER A 25 3.35 14.70 -11.79
C SER A 25 1.85 14.92 -11.91
N GLY A 26 1.07 14.32 -11.03
CA GLY A 26 -0.39 14.33 -11.14
C GLY A 26 -0.93 13.38 -12.19
N GLU A 27 -0.09 12.58 -12.80
CA GLU A 27 -0.49 11.58 -13.79
C GLU A 27 -0.51 10.19 -13.15
N HIS A 28 -1.25 9.27 -13.80
CA HIS A 28 -1.33 7.87 -13.34
C HIS A 28 -1.89 7.73 -11.94
N ILE A 29 -2.84 8.60 -11.59
CA ILE A 29 -3.62 8.49 -10.36
C ILE A 29 -5.01 8.04 -10.76
N TYR A 30 -5.45 6.92 -10.20
CA TYR A 30 -6.70 6.29 -10.59
C TYR A 30 -7.66 6.22 -9.43
N SER A 31 -8.96 6.30 -9.75
CA SER A 31 -10.03 6.01 -8.79
C SER A 31 -10.44 4.57 -9.00
N VAL A 32 -10.27 3.74 -7.97
CA VAL A 32 -10.49 2.30 -8.07
C VAL A 32 -11.54 1.88 -7.05
N ARG A 33 -12.55 1.17 -7.49
CA ARG A 33 -13.57 0.61 -6.60
C ARG A 33 -13.03 -0.70 -6.02
N LEU A 34 -12.92 -0.74 -4.73
CA LEU A 34 -12.34 -1.89 -4.04
C LEU A 34 -13.32 -3.05 -4.00
N SER A 35 -12.82 -4.24 -4.26
CA SER A 35 -13.61 -5.48 -4.14
C SER A 35 -13.57 -6.05 -2.73
N SER A 36 -12.58 -5.67 -1.95
CA SER A 36 -12.46 -6.05 -0.54
C SER A 36 -11.76 -4.93 0.21
N ASN A 37 -11.80 -4.97 1.53
CA ASN A 37 -11.15 -3.95 2.35
C ASN A 37 -9.67 -3.82 2.02
N ALA A 38 -9.16 -2.61 2.05
CA ALA A 38 -7.74 -2.34 1.81
C ALA A 38 -7.24 -1.27 2.75
N ASP A 39 -6.05 -1.47 3.27
CA ASP A 39 -5.37 -0.46 4.07
C ASP A 39 -4.61 0.51 3.16
N ASN A 40 -4.33 1.70 3.67
CA ASN A 40 -3.36 2.55 3.00
C ASN A 40 -2.01 1.85 3.00
N GLY A 41 -1.32 1.90 1.89
CA GLY A 41 -0.07 1.17 1.73
C GLY A 41 -0.21 -0.19 1.09
N ASN A 42 -1.45 -0.65 0.88
CA ASN A 42 -1.67 -1.88 0.12
C ASN A 42 -1.43 -1.65 -1.37
N LEU A 43 -1.19 -2.72 -2.08
CA LEU A 43 -0.99 -2.66 -3.53
C LEU A 43 -2.12 -3.37 -4.25
N VAL A 44 -2.66 -2.71 -5.25
CA VAL A 44 -3.69 -3.28 -6.13
C VAL A 44 -3.33 -2.93 -7.57
N ALA A 45 -3.86 -3.68 -8.52
CA ALA A 45 -3.76 -3.32 -9.92
C ALA A 45 -5.04 -2.62 -10.35
N VAL A 46 -4.92 -1.77 -11.37
CA VAL A 46 -6.05 -1.11 -11.97
C VAL A 46 -6.63 -2.05 -13.02
N GLY A 47 -7.87 -2.45 -12.83
CA GLY A 47 -8.56 -3.33 -13.75
C GLY A 47 -9.33 -2.56 -14.81
N ASP A 48 -10.40 -3.16 -15.30
CA ASP A 48 -11.20 -2.57 -16.36
C ASP A 48 -11.97 -1.35 -15.86
N TRP A 49 -12.21 -0.42 -16.76
CA TRP A 49 -13.06 0.72 -16.49
C TRP A 49 -14.48 0.23 -16.25
N SER A 50 -15.00 0.50 -15.05
CA SER A 50 -16.29 -0.04 -14.67
C SER A 50 -17.42 0.97 -14.75
N ASP A 51 -17.18 2.24 -14.38
CA ASP A 51 -18.24 3.21 -14.29
C ASP A 51 -17.66 4.60 -14.25
N TRP A 52 -18.08 5.45 -15.20
CA TRP A 52 -17.57 6.82 -15.33
C TRP A 52 -16.04 6.86 -15.28
N ASP A 53 -15.50 7.46 -14.25
CA ASP A 53 -14.05 7.56 -14.09
C ASP A 53 -13.51 6.55 -13.08
N VAL A 54 -14.27 5.49 -12.82
CA VAL A 54 -13.88 4.51 -11.79
C VAL A 54 -13.47 3.20 -12.45
N PHE A 55 -12.33 2.69 -12.03
CA PHE A 55 -11.80 1.40 -12.48
C PHE A 55 -12.12 0.32 -11.46
N ALA A 56 -12.23 -0.90 -11.91
CA ALA A 56 -12.35 -2.06 -11.02
C ALA A 56 -10.99 -2.38 -10.41
N GLU A 57 -11.01 -2.93 -9.22
CA GLU A 57 -9.78 -3.45 -8.63
C GLU A 57 -9.38 -4.75 -9.30
N ALA A 58 -8.09 -4.93 -9.51
CA ALA A 58 -7.52 -6.19 -9.98
C ALA A 58 -6.37 -6.60 -9.05
N ALA A 59 -6.05 -7.88 -9.05
CA ALA A 59 -4.93 -8.38 -8.27
C ALA A 59 -3.61 -8.04 -8.95
N VAL A 60 -2.61 -7.72 -8.14
CA VAL A 60 -1.26 -7.47 -8.64
C VAL A 60 -0.64 -8.81 -9.06
N THR A 61 -0.15 -8.87 -10.27
CA THR A 61 0.48 -10.09 -10.77
C THR A 61 2.00 -10.05 -10.68
N THR A 62 2.58 -8.87 -10.75
CA THR A 62 4.04 -8.70 -10.72
C THR A 62 4.39 -7.46 -9.92
N PHE A 63 5.26 -7.62 -8.95
CA PHE A 63 5.83 -6.51 -8.22
C PHE A 63 7.11 -6.95 -7.53
N GLU A 64 8.13 -6.12 -7.59
CA GLU A 64 9.37 -6.36 -6.86
C GLU A 64 9.86 -5.05 -6.25
N GLY A 65 10.40 -5.15 -5.05
CA GLY A 65 10.94 -4.02 -4.35
C GLY A 65 11.97 -4.43 -3.31
N LYS A 66 12.50 -3.45 -2.62
CA LYS A 66 13.48 -3.69 -1.57
C LYS A 66 13.29 -2.67 -0.46
N ILE A 67 13.35 -3.14 0.78
CA ILE A 67 13.31 -2.24 1.93
C ILE A 67 14.71 -1.63 2.08
N VAL A 68 14.80 -0.32 1.98
CA VAL A 68 16.10 0.38 1.98
C VAL A 68 16.36 1.14 3.27
N ALA A 69 15.34 1.44 4.06
CA ALA A 69 15.51 2.17 5.30
C ALA A 69 14.30 1.99 6.22
N LYS A 70 14.49 2.30 7.50
CA LYS A 70 13.40 2.42 8.45
C LYS A 70 13.24 3.90 8.81
N ASN A 71 12.05 4.43 8.62
CA ASN A 71 11.78 5.83 8.93
C ASN A 71 11.61 6.05 10.44
N PRO A 72 11.86 7.26 10.94
CA PRO A 72 11.71 7.54 12.37
C PRO A 72 10.30 7.30 12.90
N ASP A 73 9.27 7.39 12.05
CA ASP A 73 7.88 7.16 12.45
C ASP A 73 7.50 5.68 12.52
N GLY A 74 8.44 4.78 12.28
CA GLY A 74 8.20 3.35 12.32
C GLY A 74 7.78 2.71 11.00
N THR A 75 7.61 3.50 9.96
CA THR A 75 7.34 2.93 8.63
C THR A 75 8.64 2.51 7.95
N TRP A 76 8.50 1.61 6.98
CA TRP A 76 9.63 1.13 6.20
C TRP A 76 9.65 1.78 4.83
N LEU A 77 10.79 2.26 4.41
CA LEU A 77 10.95 2.86 3.10
C LEU A 77 11.25 1.76 2.09
N VAL A 78 10.35 1.61 1.12
CA VAL A 78 10.46 0.60 0.07
C VAL A 78 10.84 1.27 -1.24
N LEU A 79 11.91 0.80 -1.84
CA LEU A 79 12.31 1.20 -3.19
C LEU A 79 11.70 0.23 -4.18
N VAL A 80 10.92 0.74 -5.13
CA VAL A 80 10.30 -0.07 -6.18
C VAL A 80 11.35 -0.38 -7.23
N THR A 81 11.66 -1.66 -7.43
CA THR A 81 12.62 -2.10 -8.43
C THR A 81 11.94 -2.58 -9.71
N ASN A 82 10.76 -3.18 -9.57
CA ASN A 82 9.94 -3.57 -10.72
C ASN A 82 8.48 -3.33 -10.34
N PRO A 83 7.85 -2.26 -10.85
CA PRO A 83 6.47 -1.95 -10.47
C PRO A 83 5.45 -2.93 -11.06
N GLY A 84 5.74 -3.56 -12.19
CA GLY A 84 4.77 -4.43 -12.83
C GLY A 84 3.46 -3.70 -13.05
N ASP A 85 2.38 -4.30 -12.57
CA ASP A 85 1.04 -3.75 -12.66
C ASP A 85 0.54 -3.14 -11.33
N ALA A 86 1.43 -2.95 -10.36
CA ALA A 86 1.05 -2.51 -9.02
C ALA A 86 0.74 -1.02 -8.95
N GLY A 87 -0.28 -0.69 -8.18
CA GLY A 87 -0.58 0.67 -7.78
C GLY A 87 -0.69 0.75 -6.27
N PHE A 88 -0.35 1.90 -5.73
CA PHE A 88 -0.29 2.13 -4.28
C PHE A 88 -1.59 2.77 -3.81
N VAL A 89 -2.28 2.11 -2.89
CA VAL A 89 -3.53 2.62 -2.33
C VAL A 89 -3.23 3.65 -1.27
N TYR A 90 -3.73 4.86 -1.47
CA TYR A 90 -3.65 5.87 -0.45
C TYR A 90 -4.85 6.81 -0.51
N THR A 91 -5.65 6.81 0.55
CA THR A 91 -6.74 7.76 0.75
C THR A 91 -6.43 8.52 2.02
N LYS A 92 -6.36 9.84 1.91
CA LYS A 92 -6.03 10.66 3.07
C LYS A 92 -7.14 10.54 4.10
N PRO A 93 -6.84 10.14 5.34
CA PRO A 93 -7.83 10.13 6.41
C PRO A 93 -8.34 11.52 6.66
N LEU A 94 -9.66 11.66 6.81
CA LEU A 94 -10.26 12.96 7.09
C LEU A 94 -9.96 13.38 8.50
N GLY A 95 -9.51 14.61 8.67
CA GLY A 95 -9.26 15.19 9.99
C GLY A 95 -10.52 15.75 10.66
N ALA A 96 -11.70 15.40 10.16
CA ALA A 96 -12.94 16.01 10.61
C ALA A 96 -13.61 15.30 11.79
N TYR A 97 -13.08 14.17 12.20
CA TYR A 97 -13.65 13.45 13.35
C TYR A 97 -13.33 14.20 14.65
N PRO A 98 -14.33 14.42 15.50
CA PRO A 98 -14.10 15.15 16.78
C PRO A 98 -13.24 14.36 17.75
N GLU A 99 -13.28 13.04 17.68
CA GLU A 99 -12.53 12.19 18.60
C GLU A 99 -11.18 11.83 18.04
N ALA A 100 -10.14 12.06 18.82
CA ALA A 100 -8.79 11.82 18.38
C ALA A 100 -8.55 10.37 17.99
N SER A 101 -9.20 9.42 18.66
CA SER A 101 -9.05 7.99 18.35
C SER A 101 -9.51 7.65 16.94
N LEU A 102 -10.52 8.32 16.44
CA LEU A 102 -11.05 8.08 15.10
C LEU A 102 -10.17 8.65 13.99
N ARG A 103 -9.23 9.50 14.36
CA ARG A 103 -8.31 10.11 13.41
C ARG A 103 -6.98 9.40 13.31
N GLN A 104 -6.79 8.35 14.10
CA GLN A 104 -5.52 7.60 14.07
C GLN A 104 -5.44 6.77 12.82
N GLU A 105 -4.34 6.91 12.10
CA GLU A 105 -4.14 6.18 10.84
C GLU A 105 -4.13 4.67 11.03
N LYS A 106 -3.72 4.20 12.19
CA LYS A 106 -3.66 2.76 12.47
C LYS A 106 -5.02 2.09 12.55
N VAL A 107 -6.09 2.87 12.70
CA VAL A 107 -7.46 2.31 12.72
C VAL A 107 -8.22 2.61 11.43
N PHE A 108 -7.62 3.34 10.53
CA PHE A 108 -8.25 3.70 9.26
C PHE A 108 -8.06 2.60 8.22
N TYR A 109 -9.09 2.31 7.48
CA TYR A 109 -8.99 1.45 6.31
C TYR A 109 -10.03 1.85 5.26
N ASN A 110 -9.81 1.39 4.03
CA ASN A 110 -10.72 1.62 2.91
C ASN A 110 -11.65 0.43 2.80
N LYS A 111 -12.95 0.69 2.84
CA LYS A 111 -13.96 -0.38 2.89
C LYS A 111 -14.23 -0.94 1.49
N ALA A 112 -14.55 -2.22 1.42
CA ALA A 112 -15.01 -2.86 0.19
C ALA A 112 -16.21 -2.10 -0.39
N GLY A 113 -16.17 -1.86 -1.68
CA GLY A 113 -17.20 -1.08 -2.37
C GLY A 113 -16.91 0.42 -2.45
N ASP A 114 -16.04 0.93 -1.60
CA ASP A 114 -15.63 2.32 -1.67
C ASP A 114 -14.63 2.54 -2.80
N VAL A 115 -14.56 3.77 -3.25
CA VAL A 115 -13.59 4.17 -4.28
C VAL A 115 -12.36 4.72 -3.57
N ALA A 116 -11.22 4.08 -3.80
CA ALA A 116 -9.95 4.51 -3.25
C ALA A 116 -9.10 5.15 -4.34
N ARG A 117 -8.18 6.00 -3.91
CA ARG A 117 -7.20 6.57 -4.82
C ARG A 117 -6.00 5.63 -4.91
N VAL A 118 -5.59 5.34 -6.14
CA VAL A 118 -4.48 4.44 -6.41
C VAL A 118 -3.45 5.19 -7.25
N TYR A 119 -2.21 5.21 -6.75
CA TYR A 119 -1.10 5.85 -7.47
C TYR A 119 -0.34 4.77 -8.22
N GLY A 120 -0.27 4.88 -9.54
CA GLY A 120 0.52 3.97 -10.36
C GLY A 120 1.99 4.08 -10.00
N LEU A 121 2.63 2.95 -9.77
CA LEU A 121 4.03 2.92 -9.38
C LEU A 121 4.95 2.86 -10.59
N HIS A 122 6.11 3.45 -10.44
CA HIS A 122 7.16 3.48 -11.46
C HIS A 122 8.46 2.98 -10.85
N LYS A 123 9.35 2.51 -11.70
CA LYS A 123 10.67 2.09 -11.24
C LYS A 123 11.37 3.25 -10.54
N HIS A 124 11.99 2.96 -9.41
CA HIS A 124 12.66 3.91 -8.52
C HIS A 124 11.75 4.75 -7.65
N ASP A 125 10.44 4.54 -7.70
CA ASP A 125 9.54 5.15 -6.72
C ASP A 125 9.85 4.64 -5.33
N ARG A 126 9.57 5.46 -4.32
CA ARG A 126 9.75 5.10 -2.93
C ARG A 126 8.44 5.30 -2.20
N ILE A 127 8.07 4.30 -1.43
CA ILE A 127 6.84 4.32 -0.64
C ILE A 127 7.18 3.98 0.80
N SER A 128 6.42 4.54 1.73
CA SER A 128 6.60 4.26 3.15
C SER A 128 5.40 3.49 3.66
N VAL A 129 5.61 2.33 4.26
CA VAL A 129 4.54 1.44 4.70
C VAL A 129 4.89 0.88 6.08
N SER A 130 3.88 0.84 6.97
CA SER A 130 4.06 0.28 8.30
C SER A 130 4.09 -1.26 8.27
N ASP A 131 4.43 -1.86 9.41
CA ASP A 131 4.57 -3.31 9.53
C ASP A 131 3.34 -4.07 9.03
N ALA A 132 2.15 -3.56 9.29
CA ALA A 132 0.92 -4.22 8.92
C ALA A 132 0.69 -4.31 7.40
N GLY A 133 1.46 -3.57 6.60
CA GLY A 133 1.38 -3.63 5.14
C GLY A 133 2.22 -4.72 4.51
N PHE A 134 2.90 -5.52 5.30
CA PHE A 134 3.76 -6.60 4.81
C PHE A 134 3.28 -7.95 5.31
N THR A 135 3.54 -8.98 4.50
CA THR A 135 3.45 -10.37 4.94
C THR A 135 4.88 -10.83 5.19
N GLY A 136 5.15 -11.19 6.42
CA GLY A 136 6.50 -11.50 6.88
C GLY A 136 7.05 -10.41 7.78
N THR A 137 8.30 -10.51 8.17
CA THR A 137 8.95 -9.57 9.07
C THR A 137 9.80 -8.58 8.26
N PRO A 138 9.44 -7.29 8.25
CA PRO A 138 10.24 -6.31 7.54
C PRO A 138 11.59 -6.10 8.21
N ALA A 139 12.60 -5.89 7.37
CA ALA A 139 13.94 -5.53 7.83
C ALA A 139 14.65 -4.78 6.70
N VAL A 140 15.57 -3.91 7.07
CA VAL A 140 16.37 -3.21 6.07
C VAL A 140 17.18 -4.22 5.26
N GLY A 141 17.11 -4.10 3.96
CA GLY A 141 17.76 -5.04 3.04
C GLY A 141 16.87 -6.17 2.56
N ALA A 142 15.69 -6.34 3.16
CA ALA A 142 14.78 -7.40 2.74
C ALA A 142 14.22 -7.12 1.35
N SER A 143 14.07 -8.17 0.57
CA SER A 143 13.49 -8.10 -0.77
C SER A 143 12.01 -8.40 -0.74
N ILE A 144 11.25 -7.70 -1.57
CA ILE A 144 9.84 -7.94 -1.77
C ILE A 144 9.70 -8.57 -3.15
N THR A 145 9.09 -9.75 -3.20
CA THR A 145 9.07 -10.54 -4.44
C THR A 145 7.69 -10.69 -5.05
N SER A 146 6.65 -10.36 -4.29
CA SER A 146 5.28 -10.50 -4.79
C SER A 146 4.33 -9.73 -3.89
N VAL A 147 3.07 -9.73 -4.28
CA VAL A 147 1.97 -9.16 -3.49
C VAL A 147 0.92 -10.25 -3.31
N ALA A 148 0.50 -10.46 -2.08
CA ALA A 148 -0.56 -11.39 -1.76
C ALA A 148 -1.53 -10.74 -0.79
N ALA A 149 -2.82 -10.89 -1.04
CA ALA A 149 -3.87 -10.24 -0.24
C ALA A 149 -3.62 -8.74 -0.09
N LYS A 150 -3.15 -8.11 -1.17
CA LYS A 150 -2.84 -6.69 -1.26
C LYS A 150 -1.64 -6.23 -0.42
N LYS A 151 -0.97 -7.15 0.25
CA LYS A 151 0.22 -6.83 1.05
C LYS A 151 1.48 -7.27 0.34
N MET A 152 2.55 -6.53 0.56
CA MET A 152 3.85 -6.89 0.02
C MET A 152 4.41 -8.10 0.77
N VAL A 153 4.82 -9.11 0.02
CA VAL A 153 5.36 -10.34 0.59
C VAL A 153 6.87 -10.22 0.66
N ILE A 154 7.40 -10.35 1.88
CA ILE A 154 8.83 -10.31 2.10
C ILE A 154 9.39 -11.69 1.81
N ALA A 155 10.43 -11.74 0.97
CA ALA A 155 11.13 -12.99 0.71
C ALA A 155 11.74 -13.48 2.01
N SER A 156 11.48 -14.73 2.36
CA SER A 156 12.10 -15.30 3.54
C SER A 156 13.63 -15.29 3.34
N ALA A 157 14.32 -14.92 4.40
CA ALA A 157 15.76 -15.00 4.35
C ALA A 157 16.14 -16.46 4.05
N GLN A 158 16.98 -16.65 3.06
CA GLN A 158 17.42 -17.99 2.75
C GLN A 158 18.37 -18.43 3.83
N SER A 159 17.81 -19.03 4.84
CA SER A 159 18.64 -19.59 5.90
C SER A 159 19.49 -20.72 5.33
N GLY A 160 20.65 -20.83 5.80
CA GLY A 160 21.53 -21.89 5.37
C GLY A 160 22.27 -21.63 4.08
N GLN A 161 22.01 -20.50 3.50
CA GLN A 161 22.64 -20.21 2.28
C GLN A 161 24.12 -20.11 2.38
N GLY A 162 24.57 -19.58 3.46
CA GLY A 162 25.96 -19.41 3.62
C GLY A 162 26.68 -20.70 3.92
N GLY A 163 25.98 -21.73 3.98
CA GLY A 163 26.54 -22.95 4.44
C GLY A 163 27.53 -23.53 3.53
N ASN A 164 27.90 -23.01 2.66
CA ASN A 164 28.83 -23.73 1.88
C ASN A 164 29.84 -23.02 1.15
#